data_fd3d812c6f0586ebf2f5c2e5cd48cfa4
#
_entry.id   fd3d812c6f0586ebf2f5c2e5cd48cfa4
#
_cell.length_a   1.000
_cell.length_b   1.000
_cell.length_c   1.000
_cell.angle_alpha   90.00
_cell.angle_beta   90.00
_cell.angle_gamma   90.00
#
_symmetry.space_group_name_H-M   'P 1'
#
loop_
_entity.id
_entity.type
_entity.pdbx_description
1 polymer ?
#
loop_
_entity_poly.entity_id
_entity_poly.type
_entity_poly.pdbx_seq_one_letter_code
_entity_poly.pdbx_strand_id
1 'polypeptide(L)'
;SCVAGFDYASIRDFASVGLLFKNGDEFIWKQHSFARKSFLKAFKPKAPIEEWAEKGLFTIVDGPSIDPRLLITKLEEWRNLYQIELVCADGFRMDLLKPLLEEAGFEYEFLRNPGAIQSKVAPIIEDGFANERFIFEGDNSMIWYTDNTYVKEDKDGNKRFLKKEPVRRKTDGFHALIAALYKRELVQESNVGEFLD
;
A
#
# COMPACT_ATOMS: atom_id res chain seq x y z
N SER A 1 3.75 -8.36 15.15
CA SER A 1 3.39 -8.93 13.83
C SER A 1 2.73 -7.88 12.95
N CYS A 2 2.62 -8.13 11.66
CA CYS A 2 2.03 -7.22 10.69
C CYS A 2 1.36 -7.97 9.53
N VAL A 3 0.55 -7.25 8.78
CA VAL A 3 -0.03 -7.70 7.51
C VAL A 3 0.50 -6.81 6.39
N ALA A 4 0.93 -7.41 5.29
CA ALA A 4 1.37 -6.67 4.12
C ALA A 4 0.20 -6.41 3.15
N GLY A 5 0.23 -5.26 2.50
CA GLY A 5 -0.69 -4.90 1.45
C GLY A 5 0.05 -4.51 0.17
N PHE A 6 -0.51 -4.91 -0.97
CA PHE A 6 0.01 -4.60 -2.30
C PHE A 6 -1.03 -3.86 -3.13
N ASP A 7 -0.54 -2.90 -3.91
CA ASP A 7 -1.18 -2.39 -5.11
C ASP A 7 -0.15 -2.40 -6.24
N TYR A 8 -0.32 -3.32 -7.19
CA TYR A 8 0.64 -3.55 -8.24
C TYR A 8 0.12 -3.12 -9.62
N ALA A 9 0.89 -2.25 -10.25
CA ALA A 9 0.75 -1.93 -11.67
C ALA A 9 2.11 -1.97 -12.35
N SER A 10 2.16 -2.53 -13.55
CA SER A 10 3.43 -2.73 -14.26
C SER A 10 3.87 -1.53 -15.10
N ILE A 11 2.93 -0.76 -15.68
CA ILE A 11 3.22 0.24 -16.71
C ILE A 11 2.66 1.62 -16.41
N ARG A 12 1.37 1.76 -16.15
CA ARG A 12 0.67 3.07 -16.14
C ARG A 12 0.55 3.73 -14.77
N ASP A 13 0.66 2.95 -13.72
CA ASP A 13 0.57 3.45 -12.35
C ASP A 13 1.88 3.15 -11.60
N PHE A 14 1.95 3.57 -10.36
CA PHE A 14 2.98 3.14 -9.46
C PHE A 14 2.67 1.74 -8.93
N ALA A 15 3.63 1.12 -8.30
CA ALA A 15 3.39 -0.07 -7.51
C ALA A 15 3.76 0.25 -6.06
N SER A 16 2.96 -0.21 -5.12
CA SER A 16 3.18 0.04 -3.70
C SER A 16 3.04 -1.25 -2.89
N VAL A 17 3.90 -1.38 -1.89
CA VAL A 17 3.85 -2.42 -0.88
C VAL A 17 3.99 -1.78 0.48
N GLY A 18 3.29 -2.27 1.47
CA GLY A 18 3.41 -1.75 2.82
C GLY A 18 3.06 -2.77 3.88
N LEU A 19 3.40 -2.42 5.12
CA LEU A 19 3.15 -3.22 6.31
C LEU A 19 2.23 -2.46 7.25
N LEU A 20 1.20 -3.12 7.71
CA LEU A 20 0.24 -2.63 8.69
C LEU A 20 0.56 -3.23 10.06
N PHE A 21 0.83 -2.35 11.02
CA PHE A 21 0.99 -2.68 12.43
C PHE A 21 -0.14 -2.06 13.25
N LYS A 22 -0.33 -2.55 14.44
CA LYS A 22 -1.33 -2.05 15.37
C LYS A 22 -0.70 -1.78 16.74
N ASN A 23 -1.06 -0.62 17.33
CA ASN A 23 -0.68 -0.26 18.68
C ASN A 23 -1.90 0.36 19.38
N GLY A 24 -2.59 -0.41 20.20
CA GLY A 24 -3.87 -0.01 20.77
C GLY A 24 -4.89 0.30 19.67
N ASP A 25 -5.39 1.53 19.65
CA ASP A 25 -6.34 2.01 18.64
C ASP A 25 -5.67 2.60 17.38
N GLU A 26 -4.35 2.69 17.38
CA GLU A 26 -3.59 3.27 16.27
C GLU A 26 -3.18 2.20 15.26
N PHE A 27 -3.19 2.59 13.99
CA PHE A 27 -2.64 1.83 12.87
C PHE A 27 -1.36 2.51 12.40
N ILE A 28 -0.25 1.78 12.42
CA ILE A 28 1.03 2.26 11.88
C ILE A 28 1.20 1.64 10.51
N TRP A 29 1.41 2.47 9.51
CA TRP A 29 1.60 2.05 8.12
C TRP A 29 2.97 2.46 7.60
N LYS A 30 3.75 1.47 7.22
CA LYS A 30 5.06 1.63 6.57
C LYS A 30 4.95 1.17 5.13
N GLN A 31 5.28 2.04 4.17
CA GLN A 31 5.18 1.72 2.76
C GLN A 31 6.48 1.93 2.00
N HIS A 32 6.57 1.31 0.82
CA HIS A 32 7.56 1.59 -0.21
C HIS A 32 6.89 1.53 -1.57
N SER A 33 7.20 2.50 -2.43
CA SER A 33 6.60 2.60 -3.76
C SER A 33 7.65 2.53 -4.85
N PHE A 34 7.20 2.09 -6.03
CA PHE A 34 8.02 1.97 -7.24
C PHE A 34 7.38 2.77 -8.35
N ALA A 35 8.18 3.56 -9.05
CA ALA A 35 7.73 4.37 -10.18
C ALA A 35 8.74 4.27 -11.32
N ARG A 36 8.23 4.19 -12.58
CA ARG A 36 9.10 4.16 -13.73
C ARG A 36 9.65 5.55 -14.07
N LYS A 37 10.94 5.64 -14.31
CA LYS A 37 11.62 6.88 -14.71
C LYS A 37 10.99 7.51 -15.96
N SER A 38 10.67 6.70 -16.95
CA SER A 38 10.03 7.15 -18.19
C SER A 38 8.65 7.72 -17.96
N PHE A 39 7.86 7.14 -17.03
CA PHE A 39 6.56 7.66 -16.64
C PHE A 39 6.68 9.04 -15.95
N LEU A 40 7.63 9.18 -15.02
CA LEU A 40 7.87 10.43 -14.31
C LEU A 40 8.26 11.57 -15.26
N LYS A 41 9.08 11.26 -16.28
CA LYS A 41 9.46 12.24 -17.32
C LYS A 41 8.29 12.66 -18.19
N ALA A 42 7.44 11.70 -18.60
CA ALA A 42 6.33 11.94 -19.53
C ALA A 42 5.16 12.68 -18.88
N PHE A 43 4.81 12.32 -17.65
CA PHE A 43 3.57 12.79 -17.01
C PHE A 43 3.80 13.75 -15.84
N LYS A 44 5.00 13.88 -15.33
CA LYS A 44 5.40 14.82 -14.28
C LYS A 44 4.38 14.91 -13.13
N PRO A 45 4.25 13.86 -12.30
CA PRO A 45 3.36 13.92 -11.13
C PRO A 45 3.70 15.14 -10.27
N LYS A 46 2.67 15.76 -9.69
CA LYS A 46 2.87 16.92 -8.80
C LYS A 46 3.29 16.44 -7.41
N ALA A 47 4.49 15.88 -7.34
CA ALA A 47 5.05 15.34 -6.11
C ALA A 47 6.58 15.27 -6.20
N PRO A 48 7.32 15.44 -5.11
CA PRO A 48 8.78 15.38 -5.07
C PRO A 48 9.26 13.91 -5.01
N ILE A 49 8.97 13.13 -6.05
CA ILE A 49 9.27 11.68 -6.08
C ILE A 49 10.77 11.41 -5.91
N GLU A 50 11.63 12.22 -6.53
CA GLU A 50 13.08 12.06 -6.41
C GLU A 50 13.56 12.28 -4.97
N GLU A 51 13.03 13.30 -4.28
CA GLU A 51 13.30 13.53 -2.86
C GLU A 51 12.84 12.34 -2.00
N TRP A 52 11.66 11.80 -2.28
CA TRP A 52 11.16 10.63 -1.57
C TRP A 52 11.99 9.37 -1.86
N ALA A 53 12.53 9.24 -3.07
CA ALA A 53 13.47 8.17 -3.41
C ALA A 53 14.77 8.28 -2.61
N GLU A 54 15.32 9.49 -2.45
CA GLU A 54 16.49 9.75 -1.61
C GLU A 54 16.24 9.41 -0.13
N LYS A 55 15.01 9.62 0.35
CA LYS A 55 14.58 9.25 1.70
C LYS A 55 14.25 7.76 1.87
N GLY A 56 14.37 6.95 0.83
CA GLY A 56 14.10 5.52 0.89
C GLY A 56 12.61 5.13 0.82
N LEU A 57 11.72 6.07 0.49
CA LEU A 57 10.27 5.84 0.38
C LEU A 57 9.85 5.33 -1.00
N PHE A 58 10.67 5.60 -2.02
CA PHE A 58 10.47 5.24 -3.41
C PHE A 58 11.71 4.60 -4.02
N THR A 59 11.49 3.73 -4.99
CA THR A 59 12.50 3.29 -5.95
C THR A 59 12.08 3.74 -7.34
N ILE A 60 12.92 4.53 -8.00
CA ILE A 60 12.72 4.93 -9.39
C ILE A 60 13.32 3.84 -10.28
N VAL A 61 12.47 3.17 -11.03
CA VAL A 61 12.82 2.02 -11.87
C VAL A 61 13.20 2.49 -13.27
N ASP A 62 14.37 2.08 -13.73
CA ASP A 62 14.84 2.31 -15.11
C ASP A 62 14.51 1.07 -15.94
N GLY A 63 13.44 1.13 -16.71
CA GLY A 63 12.98 0.00 -17.52
C GLY A 63 11.56 0.21 -18.06
N PRO A 64 11.10 -0.70 -18.94
CA PRO A 64 9.81 -0.59 -19.62
C PRO A 64 8.61 -0.90 -18.69
N SER A 65 8.84 -1.60 -17.59
CA SER A 65 7.83 -2.00 -16.63
C SER A 65 8.42 -2.11 -15.22
N ILE A 66 7.54 -2.12 -14.21
CA ILE A 66 7.93 -2.44 -12.84
C ILE A 66 7.92 -3.96 -12.69
N ASP A 67 9.08 -4.56 -12.45
CA ASP A 67 9.19 -6.00 -12.20
C ASP A 67 8.54 -6.33 -10.85
N PRO A 68 7.56 -7.24 -10.79
CA PRO A 68 6.93 -7.63 -9.54
C PRO A 68 7.90 -8.22 -8.50
N ARG A 69 9.05 -8.75 -8.94
CA ARG A 69 10.10 -9.21 -8.02
C ARG A 69 10.62 -8.13 -7.09
N LEU A 70 10.58 -6.87 -7.51
CA LEU A 70 11.00 -5.74 -6.67
C LEU A 70 10.14 -5.63 -5.41
N LEU A 71 8.84 -5.87 -5.51
CA LEU A 71 7.93 -5.84 -4.37
C LEU A 71 8.20 -7.02 -3.42
N ILE A 72 8.45 -8.20 -4.00
CA ILE A 72 8.78 -9.40 -3.22
C ILE A 72 10.10 -9.22 -2.49
N THR A 73 11.11 -8.68 -3.16
CA THR A 73 12.41 -8.37 -2.53
C THR A 73 12.24 -7.42 -1.34
N LYS A 74 11.40 -6.39 -1.47
CA LYS A 74 11.11 -5.48 -0.36
C LYS A 74 10.43 -6.20 0.81
N LEU A 75 9.52 -7.10 0.56
CA LEU A 75 8.92 -7.93 1.60
C LEU A 75 9.95 -8.85 2.28
N GLU A 76 10.87 -9.43 1.52
CA GLU A 76 11.93 -10.27 2.06
C GLU A 76 12.89 -9.46 2.96
N GLU A 77 13.23 -8.23 2.58
CA GLU A 77 13.98 -7.31 3.45
C GLU A 77 13.25 -7.09 4.77
N TRP A 78 11.96 -6.78 4.72
CA TRP A 78 11.15 -6.52 5.90
C TRP A 78 10.89 -7.77 6.75
N ARG A 79 10.79 -8.96 6.13
CA ARG A 79 10.64 -10.22 6.86
C ARG A 79 11.81 -10.53 7.81
N ASN A 80 12.99 -9.97 7.52
CA ASN A 80 14.13 -10.11 8.42
C ASN A 80 13.97 -9.28 9.72
N LEU A 81 13.07 -8.30 9.71
CA LEU A 81 12.82 -7.38 10.82
C LEU A 81 11.45 -7.62 11.48
N TYR A 82 10.46 -8.05 10.72
CA TYR A 82 9.07 -8.12 11.15
C TYR A 82 8.43 -9.46 10.79
N GLN A 83 7.53 -9.92 11.64
CA GLN A 83 6.72 -11.11 11.37
C GLN A 83 5.54 -10.72 10.46
N ILE A 84 5.60 -11.09 9.20
CA ILE A 84 4.55 -10.86 8.21
C ILE A 84 3.61 -12.06 8.21
N GLU A 85 2.40 -11.88 8.73
CA GLU A 85 1.40 -12.94 8.88
C GLU A 85 0.74 -13.31 7.55
N LEU A 86 0.46 -12.30 6.73
CA LEU A 86 -0.23 -12.47 5.46
C LEU A 86 0.15 -11.35 4.49
N VAL A 87 0.23 -11.67 3.22
CA VAL A 87 0.38 -10.70 2.12
C VAL A 87 -0.96 -10.61 1.38
N CYS A 88 -1.58 -9.43 1.39
CA CYS A 88 -2.83 -9.15 0.71
C CYS A 88 -2.57 -8.34 -0.56
N ALA A 89 -3.06 -8.82 -1.68
CA ALA A 89 -2.94 -8.15 -2.98
C ALA A 89 -4.28 -8.15 -3.70
N ASP A 90 -4.51 -7.12 -4.53
CA ASP A 90 -5.58 -7.14 -5.50
C ASP A 90 -5.42 -8.35 -6.45
N GLY A 91 -6.52 -8.94 -6.87
CA GLY A 91 -6.51 -10.06 -7.81
C GLY A 91 -6.04 -9.71 -9.23
N PHE A 92 -5.82 -8.42 -9.53
CA PHE A 92 -5.23 -7.98 -10.78
C PHE A 92 -3.76 -8.39 -10.87
N ARG A 93 -3.38 -9.05 -11.94
CA ARG A 93 -2.03 -9.59 -12.16
C ARG A 93 -1.59 -10.64 -11.14
N MET A 94 -2.55 -11.37 -10.59
CA MET A 94 -2.30 -12.55 -9.77
C MET A 94 -1.39 -13.57 -10.47
N ASP A 95 -1.50 -13.68 -11.78
CA ASP A 95 -0.66 -14.53 -12.64
C ASP A 95 0.84 -14.26 -12.47
N LEU A 96 1.23 -13.02 -12.23
CA LEU A 96 2.62 -12.63 -12.01
C LEU A 96 3.06 -12.74 -10.53
N LEU A 97 2.20 -12.37 -9.61
CA LEU A 97 2.54 -12.26 -8.19
C LEU A 97 2.52 -13.62 -7.48
N LYS A 98 1.56 -14.47 -7.81
CA LYS A 98 1.37 -15.76 -7.12
C LYS A 98 2.61 -16.64 -7.13
N PRO A 99 3.25 -16.94 -8.27
CA PRO A 99 4.44 -17.80 -8.29
C PRO A 99 5.59 -17.22 -7.45
N LEU A 100 5.76 -15.90 -7.45
CA LEU A 100 6.82 -15.22 -6.70
C LEU A 100 6.59 -15.27 -5.19
N LEU A 101 5.34 -15.09 -4.75
CA LEU A 101 4.97 -15.21 -3.33
C LEU A 101 5.15 -16.64 -2.82
N GLU A 102 4.76 -17.64 -3.62
CA GLU A 102 4.94 -19.05 -3.31
C GLU A 102 6.43 -19.43 -3.22
N GLU A 103 7.24 -19.01 -4.19
CA GLU A 103 8.69 -19.23 -4.21
C GLU A 103 9.37 -18.61 -2.99
N ALA A 104 8.97 -17.40 -2.62
CA ALA A 104 9.50 -16.71 -1.44
C ALA A 104 8.96 -17.26 -0.10
N GLY A 105 7.95 -18.12 -0.13
CA GLY A 105 7.38 -18.75 1.07
C GLY A 105 6.52 -17.79 1.91
N PHE A 106 5.82 -16.86 1.27
CA PHE A 106 4.84 -16.01 1.96
C PHE A 106 3.45 -16.63 1.95
N GLU A 107 2.76 -16.55 3.09
CA GLU A 107 1.31 -16.72 3.12
C GLU A 107 0.66 -15.52 2.43
N TYR A 108 -0.30 -15.77 1.53
CA TYR A 108 -0.92 -14.71 0.75
C TYR A 108 -2.39 -14.94 0.49
N GLU A 109 -3.12 -13.85 0.24
CA GLU A 109 -4.50 -13.86 -0.22
C GLU A 109 -4.70 -12.81 -1.31
N PHE A 110 -5.26 -13.25 -2.45
CA PHE A 110 -5.71 -12.34 -3.49
C PHE A 110 -7.14 -11.90 -3.23
N LEU A 111 -7.31 -10.62 -3.00
CA LEU A 111 -8.58 -10.00 -2.67
C LEU A 111 -9.43 -9.87 -3.93
N ARG A 112 -10.56 -10.56 -3.94
CA ARG A 112 -11.56 -10.51 -5.01
C ARG A 112 -12.62 -9.48 -4.64
N ASN A 113 -13.26 -8.90 -5.66
CA ASN A 113 -14.31 -7.90 -5.49
C ASN A 113 -13.83 -6.66 -4.70
N PRO A 114 -12.93 -5.84 -5.28
CA PRO A 114 -12.35 -4.68 -4.62
C PRO A 114 -13.41 -3.68 -4.14
N GLY A 115 -14.57 -3.61 -4.80
CA GLY A 115 -15.67 -2.75 -4.37
C GLY A 115 -16.27 -3.12 -3.03
N ALA A 116 -16.53 -4.40 -2.82
CA ALA A 116 -17.04 -4.89 -1.54
C ALA A 116 -16.01 -4.70 -0.42
N ILE A 117 -14.73 -4.93 -0.72
CA ILE A 117 -13.63 -4.73 0.22
C ILE A 117 -13.53 -3.27 0.64
N GLN A 118 -13.54 -2.34 -0.31
CA GLN A 118 -13.49 -0.90 -0.02
C GLN A 118 -14.67 -0.44 0.83
N SER A 119 -15.89 -0.90 0.52
CA SER A 119 -17.08 -0.61 1.33
C SER A 119 -16.95 -1.15 2.75
N LYS A 120 -16.37 -2.34 2.92
CA LYS A 120 -16.19 -2.96 4.24
C LYS A 120 -15.17 -2.22 5.10
N VAL A 121 -14.08 -1.72 4.52
CA VAL A 121 -13.04 -1.00 5.27
C VAL A 121 -13.31 0.51 5.38
N ALA A 122 -14.22 1.07 4.59
CA ALA A 122 -14.52 2.50 4.59
C ALA A 122 -14.81 3.08 5.98
N PRO A 123 -15.64 2.47 6.84
CA PRO A 123 -15.88 3.00 8.18
C PRO A 123 -14.63 3.06 9.05
N ILE A 124 -13.73 2.10 8.88
CA ILE A 124 -12.46 2.05 9.63
C ILE A 124 -11.51 3.15 9.17
N ILE A 125 -11.47 3.42 7.86
CA ILE A 125 -10.66 4.48 7.27
C ILE A 125 -11.20 5.85 7.72
N GLU A 126 -12.51 6.07 7.62
CA GLU A 126 -13.14 7.33 8.00
C GLU A 126 -12.97 7.62 9.50
N ASP A 127 -13.23 6.63 10.35
CA ASP A 127 -13.02 6.74 11.80
C ASP A 127 -11.54 6.95 12.14
N GLY A 128 -10.66 6.21 11.50
CA GLY A 128 -9.23 6.30 11.71
C GLY A 128 -8.65 7.68 11.39
N PHE A 129 -9.06 8.29 10.27
CA PHE A 129 -8.65 9.67 9.94
C PHE A 129 -9.33 10.71 10.83
N ALA A 130 -10.61 10.57 11.13
CA ALA A 130 -11.33 11.50 12.00
C ALA A 130 -10.74 11.55 13.42
N ASN A 131 -10.21 10.45 13.92
CA ASN A 131 -9.63 10.32 15.26
C ASN A 131 -8.10 10.29 15.27
N GLU A 132 -7.45 10.64 14.15
CA GLU A 132 -5.97 10.70 14.01
C GLU A 132 -5.27 9.39 14.38
N ARG A 133 -5.87 8.24 14.04
CA ARG A 133 -5.38 6.91 14.39
C ARG A 133 -4.40 6.31 13.38
N PHE A 134 -4.23 6.91 12.19
CA PHE A 134 -3.24 6.48 11.21
C PHE A 134 -1.92 7.18 11.42
N ILE A 135 -0.87 6.40 11.63
CA ILE A 135 0.50 6.88 11.83
C ILE A 135 1.34 6.49 10.61
N PHE A 136 1.86 7.48 9.90
CA PHE A 136 2.69 7.30 8.71
C PHE A 136 4.19 7.58 8.95
N GLU A 137 4.59 7.78 10.20
CA GLU A 137 5.99 7.98 10.63
C GLU A 137 6.76 9.05 9.82
N GLY A 138 6.07 10.13 9.43
CA GLY A 138 6.66 11.21 8.63
C GLY A 138 6.75 10.91 7.13
N ASP A 139 6.12 9.85 6.66
CA ASP A 139 6.04 9.53 5.23
C ASP A 139 5.05 10.47 4.51
N ASN A 140 5.60 11.56 3.95
CA ASN A 140 4.82 12.53 3.19
C ASN A 140 4.21 11.96 1.90
N SER A 141 4.73 10.87 1.38
CA SER A 141 4.14 10.20 0.22
C SER A 141 2.77 9.62 0.55
N MET A 142 2.56 9.13 1.78
CA MET A 142 1.25 8.65 2.21
C MET A 142 0.22 9.77 2.38
N ILE A 143 0.66 10.96 2.82
CA ILE A 143 -0.19 12.15 2.85
C ILE A 143 -0.63 12.51 1.43
N TRP A 144 0.31 12.52 0.49
CA TRP A 144 0.03 12.79 -0.91
C TRP A 144 -0.93 11.76 -1.53
N TYR A 145 -0.73 10.47 -1.31
CA TYR A 145 -1.65 9.42 -1.76
C TYR A 145 -3.07 9.61 -1.19
N THR A 146 -3.16 9.94 0.09
CA THR A 146 -4.43 10.19 0.78
C THR A 146 -5.14 11.42 0.19
N ASP A 147 -4.42 12.52 -0.02
CA ASP A 147 -4.97 13.75 -0.62
C ASP A 147 -5.42 13.57 -2.08
N ASN A 148 -4.84 12.61 -2.78
CA ASN A 148 -5.23 12.26 -4.16
C ASN A 148 -6.48 11.38 -4.23
N THR A 149 -6.94 10.87 -3.10
CA THR A 149 -8.06 9.94 -3.00
C THR A 149 -9.32 10.67 -2.56
N TYR A 150 -10.46 10.32 -3.14
CA TYR A 150 -11.77 10.74 -2.66
C TYR A 150 -12.72 9.57 -2.52
N VAL A 151 -13.72 9.73 -1.66
CA VAL A 151 -14.75 8.72 -1.42
C VAL A 151 -15.97 9.05 -2.27
N LYS A 152 -16.47 8.04 -3.00
CA LYS A 152 -17.74 8.10 -3.70
C LYS A 152 -18.69 7.09 -3.08
N GLU A 153 -19.85 7.55 -2.66
CA GLU A 153 -20.94 6.71 -2.17
C GLU A 153 -21.98 6.54 -3.26
N ASP A 154 -22.44 5.31 -3.50
CA ASP A 154 -23.54 5.02 -4.41
C ASP A 154 -24.91 5.12 -3.70
N LYS A 155 -25.98 4.96 -4.47
CA LYS A 155 -27.36 5.02 -3.95
C LYS A 155 -27.68 3.94 -2.90
N ASP A 156 -26.93 2.85 -2.88
CA ASP A 156 -27.09 1.73 -1.95
C ASP A 156 -26.18 1.84 -0.72
N GLY A 157 -25.45 2.97 -0.60
CA GLY A 157 -24.56 3.25 0.52
C GLY A 157 -23.17 2.61 0.41
N ASN A 158 -22.84 1.97 -0.72
CA ASN A 158 -21.51 1.41 -0.95
C ASN A 158 -20.50 2.50 -1.24
N LYS A 159 -19.34 2.41 -0.61
CA LYS A 159 -18.26 3.41 -0.75
C LYS A 159 -17.11 2.88 -1.56
N ARG A 160 -16.57 3.73 -2.43
CA ARG A 160 -15.40 3.48 -3.26
C ARG A 160 -14.39 4.60 -3.06
N PHE A 161 -13.12 4.21 -3.03
CA PHE A 161 -11.98 5.14 -2.96
C PHE A 161 -11.40 5.30 -4.37
N LEU A 162 -11.47 6.51 -4.90
CA LEU A 162 -11.17 6.83 -6.29
C LEU A 162 -10.08 7.90 -6.40
N LYS A 163 -9.39 7.94 -7.54
CA LYS A 163 -8.39 8.96 -7.87
C LYS A 163 -9.08 10.28 -8.23
N LYS A 164 -8.60 11.39 -7.68
CA LYS A 164 -9.04 12.75 -8.09
C LYS A 164 -8.63 13.11 -9.51
N GLU A 165 -7.49 12.58 -9.95
CA GLU A 165 -6.99 12.71 -11.32
C GLU A 165 -6.27 11.41 -11.73
N PRO A 166 -6.56 10.83 -12.92
CA PRO A 166 -6.09 9.49 -13.25
C PRO A 166 -4.58 9.39 -13.56
N VAL A 167 -3.94 10.46 -13.99
CA VAL A 167 -2.55 10.40 -14.48
C VAL A 167 -1.53 10.93 -13.48
N ARG A 168 -1.71 12.16 -12.99
CA ARG A 168 -0.72 12.86 -12.16
C ARG A 168 -0.91 12.70 -10.67
N ARG A 169 -2.07 12.23 -10.24
CA ARG A 169 -2.42 12.02 -8.84
C ARG A 169 -2.63 10.54 -8.58
N LYS A 170 -1.62 9.91 -8.03
CA LYS A 170 -1.63 8.48 -7.75
C LYS A 170 -2.22 8.18 -6.38
N THR A 171 -2.72 6.96 -6.21
CA THR A 171 -3.37 6.48 -4.98
C THR A 171 -2.86 5.09 -4.57
N ASP A 172 -1.78 4.64 -5.18
CA ASP A 172 -1.31 3.24 -5.07
C ASP A 172 -0.96 2.86 -3.63
N GLY A 173 -0.25 3.74 -2.89
CA GLY A 173 0.04 3.50 -1.48
C GLY A 173 -1.21 3.46 -0.59
N PHE A 174 -2.24 4.23 -0.94
CA PHE A 174 -3.52 4.21 -0.23
C PHE A 174 -4.29 2.90 -0.49
N HIS A 175 -4.29 2.41 -1.73
CA HIS A 175 -4.93 1.13 -2.07
C HIS A 175 -4.18 -0.06 -1.48
N ALA A 176 -2.86 -0.01 -1.37
CA ALA A 176 -2.08 -1.00 -0.63
C ALA A 176 -2.49 -1.04 0.86
N LEU A 177 -2.69 0.13 1.48
CA LEU A 177 -3.21 0.24 2.86
C LEU A 177 -4.61 -0.38 2.99
N ILE A 178 -5.51 -0.12 2.04
CA ILE A 178 -6.86 -0.75 2.03
C ILE A 178 -6.76 -2.27 2.04
N ALA A 179 -5.88 -2.84 1.21
CA ALA A 179 -5.69 -4.29 1.14
C ALA A 179 -5.25 -4.86 2.49
N ALA A 180 -4.32 -4.22 3.18
CA ALA A 180 -3.87 -4.64 4.50
C ALA A 180 -4.96 -4.45 5.58
N LEU A 181 -5.68 -3.34 5.57
CA LEU A 181 -6.76 -3.06 6.52
C LEU A 181 -7.89 -4.09 6.46
N TYR A 182 -8.13 -4.67 5.31
CA TYR A 182 -9.13 -5.73 5.16
C TYR A 182 -8.83 -6.96 6.03
N LYS A 183 -7.54 -7.20 6.31
CA LYS A 183 -7.05 -8.31 7.15
C LYS A 183 -6.42 -7.84 8.48
N ARG A 184 -6.78 -6.65 8.94
CA ARG A 184 -6.23 -6.04 10.16
C ARG A 184 -6.41 -6.89 11.43
N GLU A 185 -7.40 -7.76 11.46
CA GLU A 185 -7.65 -8.67 12.58
C GLU A 185 -6.54 -9.72 12.79
N LEU A 186 -5.70 -9.95 11.79
CA LEU A 186 -4.53 -10.83 11.89
C LEU A 186 -3.32 -10.14 12.53
N VAL A 187 -3.35 -8.82 12.65
CA VAL A 187 -2.27 -8.05 13.27
C VAL A 187 -2.35 -8.19 14.77
N GLN A 188 -1.32 -8.77 15.38
CA GLN A 188 -1.20 -8.83 16.83
C GLN A 188 -0.64 -7.50 17.35
N GLU A 189 -1.05 -7.06 18.53
CA GLU A 189 -0.54 -5.84 19.13
C GLU A 189 0.98 -5.92 19.29
N SER A 190 1.65 -4.86 18.83
CA SER A 190 3.08 -4.73 19.01
C SER A 190 3.37 -4.23 20.42
N ASN A 191 4.29 -4.87 21.11
CA ASN A 191 4.85 -4.30 22.33
C ASN A 191 5.65 -3.05 21.94
N VAL A 192 5.37 -1.91 22.56
CA VAL A 192 5.93 -0.59 22.29
C VAL A 192 7.48 -0.55 22.31
N GLY A 193 8.14 -1.60 22.82
CA GLY A 193 9.60 -1.73 22.86
C GLY A 193 10.29 -2.12 21.55
N GLU A 194 9.54 -2.57 20.53
CA GLU A 194 10.15 -3.04 19.27
C GLU A 194 10.38 -1.95 18.21
N PHE A 195 9.87 -0.74 18.44
CA PHE A 195 9.96 0.37 17.48
C PHE A 195 11.01 1.45 17.85
N LEU A 196 11.74 1.27 18.95
CA LEU A 196 12.67 2.28 19.49
C LEU A 196 14.16 1.97 19.27
N ASP A 197 14.49 0.99 18.40
CA ASP A 197 15.88 0.66 18.05
C ASP A 197 16.18 0.92 16.56
#